data_874cd9b79cc778c09abc502a335a4a51
#
_entry.id   874cd9b79cc778c09abc502a335a4a51
#
_cell.length_a   1.000
_cell.length_b   1.000
_cell.length_c   1.000
_cell.angle_alpha   90.00
_cell.angle_beta   90.00
_cell.angle_gamma   90.00
#
_symmetry.space_group_name_H-M   'P 1'
#
loop_
_entity.id
_entity.type
_entity.pdbx_description
1 polymer ?
#
loop_
_entity_poly.entity_id
_entity_poly.type
_entity_poly.pdbx_seq_one_letter_code
_entity_poly.pdbx_strand_id
1 'polypeptide(L)'
;MKNEEALLLDNQLCFPLYVASKEITRRYLPLLKELDLTYTQYITLLALWETDHITVKELGERLYLDSGTLTPLLYKLENKGYIIRNKGKEDGRELIVCVTEKGYKLKEKALTIPPNIAKCVNLTEEEAISFFKLLRKVLQGFYGK
;
A
#
# COMPACT_ATOMS: atom_id res chain seq x y z
N MET A 1 -10.13 13.15 -32.70
CA MET A 1 -11.32 13.11 -31.84
C MET A 1 -11.91 14.51 -31.75
N LYS A 2 -13.17 14.66 -32.06
CA LYS A 2 -13.85 15.95 -31.86
C LYS A 2 -13.89 16.26 -30.37
N ASN A 3 -13.90 17.53 -29.98
CA ASN A 3 -13.83 17.94 -28.58
C ASN A 3 -14.93 17.30 -27.70
N GLU A 4 -16.13 17.10 -28.25
CA GLU A 4 -17.24 16.46 -27.52
C GLU A 4 -17.03 14.96 -27.28
N GLU A 5 -16.42 14.27 -28.24
CA GLU A 5 -16.08 12.84 -28.07
C GLU A 5 -15.08 12.60 -26.94
N ALA A 6 -14.20 13.59 -26.72
CA ALA A 6 -13.26 13.54 -25.60
C ALA A 6 -13.91 13.54 -24.22
N LEU A 7 -15.16 14.02 -24.12
CA LEU A 7 -15.95 14.07 -22.89
C LEU A 7 -16.81 12.82 -22.65
N LEU A 8 -16.83 11.88 -23.58
CA LEU A 8 -17.54 10.61 -23.37
C LEU A 8 -16.89 9.80 -22.27
N LEU A 9 -17.68 9.22 -21.39
CA LEU A 9 -17.18 8.40 -20.27
C LEU A 9 -16.33 7.23 -20.76
N ASP A 10 -16.74 6.59 -21.86
CA ASP A 10 -16.05 5.44 -22.44
C ASP A 10 -14.66 5.80 -23.01
N ASN A 11 -14.39 7.10 -23.21
CA ASN A 11 -13.09 7.59 -23.65
C ASN A 11 -12.19 8.04 -22.50
N GLN A 12 -12.62 7.89 -21.25
CA GLN A 12 -11.85 8.27 -20.06
C GLN A 12 -11.02 7.10 -19.55
N LEU A 13 -9.72 7.11 -19.79
CA LEU A 13 -8.79 6.07 -19.33
C LEU A 13 -8.78 5.97 -17.79
N CYS A 14 -8.86 7.10 -17.11
CA CYS A 14 -8.76 7.15 -15.65
C CYS A 14 -10.01 6.65 -14.93
N PHE A 15 -11.16 6.62 -15.61
CA PHE A 15 -12.40 6.15 -15.01
C PHE A 15 -12.37 4.65 -14.65
N PRO A 16 -12.04 3.72 -15.57
CA PRO A 16 -11.91 2.30 -15.21
C PRO A 16 -10.81 2.07 -14.18
N LEU A 17 -9.73 2.84 -14.21
CA LEU A 17 -8.69 2.77 -13.17
C LEU A 17 -9.24 3.13 -11.80
N TYR A 18 -10.01 4.20 -11.69
CA TYR A 18 -10.68 4.61 -10.47
C TYR A 18 -11.63 3.52 -9.95
N VAL A 19 -12.47 2.98 -10.81
CA VAL A 19 -13.43 1.91 -10.45
C VAL A 19 -12.69 0.65 -10.01
N ALA A 20 -11.67 0.23 -10.76
CA ALA A 20 -10.86 -0.95 -10.43
C ALA A 20 -10.16 -0.78 -9.07
N SER A 21 -9.56 0.38 -8.82
CA SER A 21 -8.91 0.70 -7.54
C SER A 21 -9.88 0.58 -6.36
N LYS A 22 -11.06 1.17 -6.49
CA LYS A 22 -12.13 1.12 -5.48
C LYS A 22 -12.60 -0.31 -5.22
N GLU A 23 -12.87 -1.07 -6.27
CA GLU A 23 -13.36 -2.45 -6.14
C GLU A 23 -12.29 -3.41 -5.60
N ILE A 24 -11.04 -3.28 -6.01
CA ILE A 24 -9.94 -4.09 -5.47
C ILE A 24 -9.78 -3.81 -3.97
N THR A 25 -9.73 -2.55 -3.57
CA THR A 25 -9.62 -2.17 -2.15
C THR A 25 -10.79 -2.74 -1.33
N ARG A 26 -11.99 -2.72 -1.89
CA ARG A 26 -13.18 -3.31 -1.27
C ARG A 26 -13.03 -4.82 -1.04
N ARG A 27 -12.40 -5.56 -1.98
CA ARG A 27 -12.17 -7.00 -1.84
C ARG A 27 -11.22 -7.35 -0.70
N TYR A 28 -10.31 -6.44 -0.35
CA TYR A 28 -9.43 -6.62 0.81
C TYR A 28 -10.17 -6.55 2.15
N LEU A 29 -11.27 -5.80 2.25
CA LEU A 29 -11.93 -5.51 3.52
C LEU A 29 -12.27 -6.75 4.35
N PRO A 30 -12.95 -7.80 3.82
CA PRO A 30 -13.27 -8.97 4.62
C PRO A 30 -12.03 -9.74 5.08
N LEU A 31 -10.99 -9.78 4.25
CA LEU A 31 -9.72 -10.46 4.58
C LEU A 31 -8.96 -9.71 5.67
N LEU A 32 -8.90 -8.40 5.56
CA LEU A 32 -8.20 -7.53 6.52
C LEU A 32 -8.95 -7.41 7.85
N LYS A 33 -10.27 -7.51 7.83
CA LYS A 33 -11.10 -7.50 9.04
C LYS A 33 -10.72 -8.63 10.00
N GLU A 34 -10.40 -9.80 9.47
CA GLU A 34 -9.94 -10.94 10.29
C GLU A 34 -8.62 -10.65 11.01
N LEU A 35 -7.80 -9.77 10.45
CA LEU A 35 -6.53 -9.34 11.03
C LEU A 35 -6.64 -8.02 11.82
N ASP A 36 -7.84 -7.44 11.87
CA ASP A 36 -8.08 -6.11 12.46
C ASP A 36 -7.17 -5.02 11.84
N LEU A 37 -7.07 -5.02 10.51
CA LEU A 37 -6.26 -4.06 9.75
C LEU A 37 -7.10 -3.28 8.75
N THR A 38 -6.74 -2.01 8.56
CA THR A 38 -7.14 -1.24 7.38
C THR A 38 -6.20 -1.56 6.21
N TYR A 39 -6.59 -1.22 4.99
CA TYR A 39 -5.72 -1.43 3.83
C TYR A 39 -4.39 -0.67 3.95
N THR A 40 -4.42 0.58 4.39
CA THR A 40 -3.21 1.39 4.58
C THR A 40 -2.29 0.85 5.68
N GLN A 41 -2.86 0.29 6.74
CA GLN A 41 -2.09 -0.43 7.77
C GLN A 41 -1.42 -1.68 7.19
N TYR A 42 -2.15 -2.44 6.37
CA TYR A 42 -1.63 -3.63 5.72
C TYR A 42 -0.45 -3.34 4.79
N ILE A 43 -0.58 -2.36 3.88
CA ILE A 43 0.52 -2.01 2.98
C ILE A 43 1.74 -1.46 3.74
N THR A 44 1.52 -0.77 4.84
CA THR A 44 2.60 -0.29 5.71
C THR A 44 3.37 -1.48 6.31
N LEU A 45 2.65 -2.47 6.81
CA LEU A 45 3.27 -3.69 7.32
C LEU A 45 3.98 -4.48 6.21
N LEU A 46 3.41 -4.56 5.00
CA LEU A 46 4.10 -5.18 3.86
C LEU A 46 5.46 -4.53 3.62
N ALA A 47 5.51 -3.20 3.60
CA ALA A 47 6.76 -2.47 3.40
C ALA A 47 7.77 -2.75 4.53
N LEU A 48 7.30 -2.80 5.77
CA LEU A 48 8.14 -3.06 6.94
C LEU A 48 8.60 -4.52 7.03
N TRP A 49 7.78 -5.49 6.64
CA TRP A 49 8.19 -6.90 6.57
C TRP A 49 9.25 -7.14 5.50
N GLU A 50 9.29 -6.32 4.48
CA GLU A 50 10.31 -6.38 3.44
C GLU A 50 11.60 -5.65 3.87
N THR A 51 11.46 -4.47 4.49
CA THR A 51 12.59 -3.67 4.98
C THR A 51 12.27 -3.13 6.36
N ASP A 52 12.73 -3.82 7.39
CA ASP A 52 12.59 -3.40 8.78
C ASP A 52 13.62 -2.32 9.14
N HIS A 53 13.42 -1.62 10.24
CA HIS A 53 14.34 -0.59 10.74
C HIS A 53 14.61 0.52 9.73
N ILE A 54 13.56 1.10 9.18
CA ILE A 54 13.66 2.24 8.24
C ILE A 54 13.12 3.51 8.88
N THR A 55 13.56 4.66 8.37
CA THR A 55 13.05 5.94 8.84
C THR A 55 11.59 6.15 8.43
N VAL A 56 10.86 6.94 9.18
CA VAL A 56 9.50 7.34 8.82
C VAL A 56 9.47 8.01 7.45
N LYS A 57 10.48 8.83 7.15
CA LYS A 57 10.63 9.48 5.85
C LYS A 57 10.74 8.49 4.70
N GLU A 58 11.65 7.53 4.81
CA GLU A 58 11.85 6.47 3.79
C GLU A 58 10.58 5.64 3.60
N LEU A 59 9.91 5.31 4.70
CA LEU A 59 8.64 4.58 4.67
C LEU A 59 7.56 5.37 3.93
N GLY A 60 7.44 6.67 4.22
CA GLY A 60 6.49 7.56 3.55
C GLY A 60 6.74 7.65 2.04
N GLU A 61 8.01 7.78 1.64
CA GLU A 61 8.40 7.80 0.23
C GLU A 61 8.02 6.49 -0.48
N ARG A 62 8.25 5.38 0.19
CA ARG A 62 7.93 4.07 -0.36
C ARG A 62 6.42 3.83 -0.52
N LEU A 63 5.62 4.35 0.40
CA LEU A 63 4.17 4.20 0.40
C LEU A 63 3.44 5.31 -0.37
N TYR A 64 4.17 6.30 -0.88
CA TYR A 64 3.59 7.50 -1.49
C TYR A 64 2.65 8.26 -0.52
N LEU A 65 3.01 8.27 0.76
CA LEU A 65 2.26 8.95 1.82
C LEU A 65 3.11 10.08 2.42
N ASP A 66 2.47 11.21 2.65
CA ASP A 66 3.08 12.31 3.39
C ASP A 66 3.12 12.02 4.90
N SER A 67 3.90 12.81 5.64
CA SER A 67 4.05 12.64 7.09
C SER A 67 2.74 12.89 7.85
N GLY A 68 1.89 13.78 7.36
CA GLY A 68 0.59 14.08 7.96
C GLY A 68 -0.38 12.90 7.92
N THR A 69 -0.29 12.07 6.88
CA THR A 69 -1.08 10.85 6.72
C THR A 69 -0.42 9.66 7.44
N LEU A 70 0.90 9.55 7.33
CA LEU A 70 1.66 8.41 7.85
C LEU A 70 1.75 8.41 9.38
N THR A 71 1.93 9.55 10.03
CA THR A 71 2.09 9.63 11.48
C THR A 71 0.90 9.06 12.26
N PRO A 72 -0.38 9.42 11.97
CA PRO A 72 -1.51 8.80 12.63
C PRO A 72 -1.64 7.29 12.36
N LEU A 73 -1.26 6.86 11.16
CA LEU A 73 -1.27 5.46 10.75
C LEU A 73 -0.27 4.65 11.58
N LEU A 74 0.94 5.14 11.75
CA LEU A 74 1.98 4.50 12.57
C LEU A 74 1.59 4.48 14.04
N TYR A 75 0.99 5.55 14.54
CA TYR A 75 0.49 5.60 15.92
C TYR A 75 -0.52 4.49 16.20
N LYS A 76 -1.46 4.25 15.28
CA LYS A 76 -2.44 3.15 15.40
C LYS A 76 -1.77 1.78 15.37
N LEU A 77 -0.80 1.56 14.50
CA LEU A 77 -0.05 0.29 14.46
C LEU A 77 0.79 0.07 15.71
N GLU A 78 1.37 1.13 16.26
CA GLU A 78 2.11 1.09 17.51
C GLU A 78 1.19 0.75 18.69
N ASN A 79 0.01 1.35 18.76
CA ASN A 79 -1.00 1.04 19.78
C ASN A 79 -1.49 -0.40 19.71
N LYS A 80 -1.55 -0.98 18.51
CA LYS A 80 -1.87 -2.41 18.34
C LYS A 80 -0.70 -3.33 18.69
N GLY A 81 0.48 -2.78 18.95
CA GLY A 81 1.66 -3.53 19.33
C GLY A 81 2.42 -4.17 18.18
N TYR A 82 2.15 -3.79 16.94
CA TYR A 82 2.81 -4.37 15.75
C TYR A 82 4.13 -3.71 15.41
N ILE A 83 4.31 -2.45 15.79
CA ILE A 83 5.53 -1.69 15.54
C ILE A 83 5.94 -0.89 16.77
N ILE A 84 7.18 -0.44 16.79
CA ILE A 84 7.69 0.60 17.70
C ILE A 84 8.41 1.66 16.88
N ARG A 85 8.43 2.87 17.39
CA ARG A 85 9.17 3.99 16.81
C ARG A 85 10.23 4.46 17.77
N ASN A 86 11.48 4.46 17.32
CA ASN A 86 12.63 4.88 18.10
C ASN A 86 13.32 6.06 17.43
N LYS A 87 14.00 6.89 18.23
CA LYS A 87 14.87 7.92 17.69
C LYS A 87 16.11 7.29 17.04
N GLY A 88 16.51 7.81 15.87
CA GLY A 88 17.73 7.40 15.20
C GLY A 88 18.97 7.70 16.05
N LYS A 89 19.96 6.80 16.00
CA LYS A 89 21.20 6.94 16.78
C LYS A 89 22.09 8.10 16.30
N GLU A 90 22.07 8.37 14.99
CA GLU A 90 22.92 9.39 14.35
C GLU A 90 22.26 10.76 14.33
N ASP A 91 20.95 10.80 14.10
CA ASP A 91 20.14 12.03 14.15
C ASP A 91 18.94 11.79 15.07
N GLY A 92 18.94 12.43 16.23
CA GLY A 92 17.84 12.35 17.21
C GLY A 92 16.50 12.91 16.73
N ARG A 93 16.45 13.52 15.54
CA ARG A 93 15.23 14.02 14.88
C ARG A 93 14.56 12.95 14.03
N GLU A 94 15.32 11.95 13.56
CA GLU A 94 14.78 10.87 12.79
C GLU A 94 14.12 9.83 13.67
N LEU A 95 12.93 9.39 13.26
CA LEU A 95 12.24 8.26 13.86
C LEU A 95 12.47 7.02 12.98
N ILE A 96 12.90 5.95 13.63
CA ILE A 96 13.09 4.63 13.01
C ILE A 96 11.90 3.75 13.40
N VAL A 97 11.29 3.14 12.41
CA VAL A 97 10.17 2.21 12.59
C VAL A 97 10.70 0.79 12.61
N CYS A 98 10.33 0.03 13.63
CA CYS A 98 10.72 -1.37 13.79
C CYS A 98 9.49 -2.24 13.99
N VAL A 99 9.50 -3.43 13.40
CA VAL A 99 8.44 -4.44 13.58
C VAL A 99 8.70 -5.18 14.90
N THR A 100 7.66 -5.38 15.69
CA THR A 100 7.72 -6.17 16.92
C THR A 100 7.57 -7.66 16.61
N GLU A 101 7.82 -8.52 17.62
CA GLU A 101 7.54 -9.95 17.52
C GLU A 101 6.08 -10.22 17.13
N LYS A 102 5.14 -9.48 17.76
CA LYS A 102 3.71 -9.55 17.44
C LYS A 102 3.44 -9.17 15.98
N GLY A 103 4.14 -8.15 15.47
CA GLY A 103 4.06 -7.73 14.07
C GLY A 103 4.55 -8.81 13.10
N TYR A 104 5.61 -9.52 13.44
CA TYR A 104 6.11 -10.64 12.64
C TYR A 104 5.18 -11.87 12.67
N LYS A 105 4.55 -12.16 13.81
CA LYS A 105 3.54 -13.22 13.89
C LYS A 105 2.32 -12.94 13.01
N LEU A 106 1.95 -11.67 12.88
CA LEU A 106 0.87 -11.26 12.00
C LEU A 106 1.18 -11.54 10.52
N LYS A 107 2.46 -11.46 10.12
CA LYS A 107 2.93 -11.78 8.77
C LYS A 107 2.49 -13.18 8.33
N GLU A 108 2.58 -14.17 9.21
CA GLU A 108 2.17 -15.54 8.92
C GLU A 108 0.68 -15.63 8.57
N LYS A 109 -0.16 -14.91 9.32
CA LYS A 109 -1.60 -14.84 9.07
C LYS A 109 -1.93 -14.11 7.77
N ALA A 110 -1.11 -13.14 7.40
CA ALA A 110 -1.30 -12.34 6.18
C ALA A 110 -0.96 -13.11 4.88
N LEU A 111 -0.28 -14.25 4.96
CA LEU A 111 0.10 -15.04 3.79
C LEU A 111 -1.08 -15.52 2.94
N THR A 112 -2.26 -15.61 3.52
CA THR A 112 -3.48 -16.01 2.81
C THR A 112 -4.09 -14.90 1.95
N ILE A 113 -3.73 -13.65 2.20
CA ILE A 113 -4.34 -12.49 1.54
C ILE A 113 -4.01 -12.43 0.04
N PRO A 114 -2.72 -12.44 -0.38
CA PRO A 114 -2.40 -12.29 -1.79
C PRO A 114 -3.06 -13.32 -2.71
N PRO A 115 -3.06 -14.63 -2.41
CA PRO A 115 -3.72 -15.61 -3.29
C PRO A 115 -5.24 -15.43 -3.35
N ASN A 116 -5.88 -14.98 -2.28
CA ASN A 116 -7.31 -14.68 -2.29
C ASN A 116 -7.65 -13.46 -3.14
N ILE A 117 -6.83 -12.43 -3.11
CA ILE A 117 -6.99 -11.24 -3.96
C ILE A 117 -6.71 -11.60 -5.43
N ALA A 118 -5.70 -12.40 -5.71
CA ALA A 118 -5.39 -12.83 -7.08
C ALA A 118 -6.58 -13.51 -7.78
N LYS A 119 -7.41 -14.24 -7.04
CA LYS A 119 -8.64 -14.86 -7.56
C LYS A 119 -9.70 -13.84 -7.98
N CYS A 120 -9.68 -12.65 -7.42
CA CYS A 120 -10.63 -11.58 -7.73
C CYS A 120 -10.20 -10.77 -8.95
N VAL A 121 -8.92 -10.82 -9.32
CA VAL A 121 -8.36 -10.10 -10.46
C VAL A 121 -8.38 -11.03 -11.66
N ASN A 122 -9.24 -10.72 -12.63
CA ASN A 122 -9.44 -11.56 -13.82
C ASN A 122 -8.36 -11.29 -14.87
N LEU A 123 -7.10 -11.57 -14.52
CA LEU A 123 -5.93 -11.43 -15.40
C LEU A 123 -5.10 -12.70 -15.38
N THR A 124 -4.54 -13.05 -16.54
CA THR A 124 -3.48 -14.05 -16.59
C THR A 124 -2.21 -13.49 -15.93
N GLU A 125 -1.24 -14.37 -15.64
CA GLU A 125 0.05 -13.95 -15.08
C GLU A 125 0.76 -12.94 -15.99
N GLU A 126 0.78 -13.19 -17.30
CA GLU A 126 1.40 -12.30 -18.29
C GLU A 126 0.71 -10.93 -18.33
N GLU A 127 -0.63 -10.93 -18.31
CA GLU A 127 -1.43 -9.70 -18.26
C GLU A 127 -1.17 -8.90 -16.99
N ALA A 128 -1.10 -9.59 -15.84
CA ALA A 128 -0.80 -8.97 -14.55
C ALA A 128 0.59 -8.31 -14.55
N ILE A 129 1.60 -8.97 -15.11
CA ILE A 129 2.96 -8.43 -15.25
C ILE A 129 2.94 -7.18 -16.12
N SER A 130 2.26 -7.23 -17.26
CA SER A 130 2.14 -6.11 -18.19
C SER A 130 1.42 -4.93 -17.55
N PHE A 131 0.32 -5.20 -16.86
CA PHE A 131 -0.47 -4.18 -16.14
C PHE A 131 0.35 -3.51 -15.03
N PHE A 132 1.10 -4.30 -14.28
CA PHE A 132 1.98 -3.78 -13.24
C PHE A 132 3.05 -2.83 -13.80
N LYS A 133 3.65 -3.17 -14.93
CA LYS A 133 4.63 -2.29 -15.63
C LYS A 133 3.99 -0.98 -16.05
N LEU A 134 2.76 -1.02 -16.59
CA LEU A 134 2.03 0.17 -17.00
C LEU A 134 1.68 1.07 -15.81
N LEU A 135 1.22 0.49 -14.70
CA LEU A 135 0.95 1.22 -13.46
C LEU A 135 2.20 1.90 -12.92
N ARG A 136 3.33 1.20 -12.92
CA ARG A 136 4.63 1.81 -12.52
C ARG A 136 5.01 2.98 -13.40
N LYS A 137 4.80 2.86 -14.71
CA LYS A 137 5.06 3.95 -15.65
C LYS A 137 4.20 5.19 -15.35
N VAL A 138 2.92 4.99 -15.02
CA VAL A 138 2.03 6.07 -14.60
C VAL A 138 2.55 6.74 -13.32
N LEU A 139 2.94 5.95 -12.32
CA LEU A 139 3.48 6.47 -11.06
C LEU A 139 4.79 7.24 -11.26
N GLN A 140 5.66 6.79 -12.16
CA GLN A 140 6.88 7.52 -12.52
C GLN A 140 6.57 8.91 -13.08
N GLY A 141 5.51 9.05 -13.84
CA GLY A 141 5.05 10.35 -14.34
C GLY A 141 4.66 11.33 -13.25
N PHE A 142 4.15 10.83 -12.12
CA PHE A 142 3.74 11.66 -10.98
C PHE A 142 4.87 11.93 -9.98
N TYR A 143 5.72 10.96 -9.72
CA TYR A 143 6.70 11.00 -8.62
C TYR A 143 8.16 10.93 -9.08
N GLY A 144 8.42 10.66 -10.34
CA GLY A 144 9.78 10.56 -10.88
C GLY A 144 10.59 9.33 -10.40
N LYS A 145 9.88 8.28 -9.96
CA LYS A 145 10.51 7.07 -9.44
C LYS A 145 10.30 5.87 -10.35
#